data_2fb0c8dbbc1156fbe2dcb9177f05492f
#
_entry.id   2fb0c8dbbc1156fbe2dcb9177f05492f
#
_cell.length_a   1.000
_cell.length_b   1.000
_cell.length_c   1.000
_cell.angle_alpha   90.00
_cell.angle_beta   90.00
_cell.angle_gamma   90.00
#
_symmetry.space_group_name_H-M   'P 1'
#
loop_
_entity.id
_entity.type
_entity.pdbx_description
1 polymer ?
#
loop_
_entity_poly.entity_id
_entity_poly.type
_entity_poly.pdbx_seq_one_letter_code
_entity_poly.pdbx_strand_id
1 'polypeptide(L)'
;KGTACAISRYGSGSHLMAYVNAENEGWDLEKDLNFEVIKSLEGALEELPKGNGDYFMWEKFTTKPYVDDGPFRRVGECPTPWPCFVIAVRDKVLQEDALSINTILEIINRTTAEFKDIPSIDRMISNRYQQKLEDVQQWLSLTQWSQQQLTSTEVSRVQKKLVQLELITKEVPLARILR
;
A
#
# COMPACT_ATOMS: atom_id res chain seq x y z
N LYS A 1 -14.36 12.17 10.45
CA LYS A 1 -14.09 13.60 10.55
C LYS A 1 -13.91 13.98 12.02
N GLY A 2 -12.73 14.54 12.35
CA GLY A 2 -12.40 14.91 13.73
C GLY A 2 -12.07 13.73 14.66
N THR A 3 -12.04 12.51 14.16
CA THR A 3 -11.66 11.29 14.88
C THR A 3 -10.20 10.90 14.58
N ALA A 4 -9.60 10.07 15.43
CA ALA A 4 -8.20 9.70 15.30
C ALA A 4 -8.00 8.53 14.32
N CYS A 5 -7.23 8.75 13.26
CA CYS A 5 -6.78 7.71 12.36
C CYS A 5 -5.53 7.02 12.93
N ALA A 6 -5.62 5.72 13.16
CA ALA A 6 -4.45 4.93 13.52
C ALA A 6 -3.57 4.70 12.29
N ILE A 7 -2.30 5.04 12.40
CA ILE A 7 -1.30 4.93 11.34
C ILE A 7 -0.09 4.15 11.79
N SER A 8 0.61 3.48 10.87
CA SER A 8 1.84 2.76 11.25
C SER A 8 2.97 3.72 11.63
N ARG A 9 3.13 4.81 10.91
CA ARG A 9 4.06 5.93 11.18
C ARG A 9 3.73 7.11 10.27
N TYR A 10 4.22 8.29 10.62
CA TYR A 10 4.20 9.43 9.71
C TYR A 10 4.96 9.12 8.42
N GLY A 11 4.42 9.52 7.27
CA GLY A 11 4.96 9.21 5.94
C GLY A 11 4.73 7.78 5.46
N SER A 12 3.92 6.96 6.18
CA SER A 12 3.52 5.62 5.74
C SER A 12 2.37 5.65 4.73
N GLY A 13 2.09 4.50 4.13
CA GLY A 13 0.91 4.33 3.27
C GLY A 13 -0.39 4.64 3.99
N SER A 14 -0.57 4.18 5.24
CA SER A 14 -1.76 4.49 6.04
C SER A 14 -1.92 5.98 6.33
N HIS A 15 -0.82 6.68 6.61
CA HIS A 15 -0.82 8.13 6.78
C HIS A 15 -1.22 8.85 5.48
N LEU A 16 -0.59 8.49 4.36
CA LEU A 16 -0.88 9.08 3.06
C LEU A 16 -2.34 8.84 2.63
N MET A 17 -2.84 7.62 2.83
CA MET A 17 -4.21 7.27 2.47
C MET A 17 -5.27 7.96 3.35
N ALA A 18 -4.94 8.32 4.58
CA ALA A 18 -5.82 9.14 5.40
C ALA A 18 -6.04 10.53 4.80
N TYR A 19 -4.99 11.16 4.25
CA TYR A 19 -5.12 12.42 3.51
C TYR A 19 -5.93 12.27 2.23
N VAL A 20 -5.65 11.20 1.45
CA VAL A 20 -6.40 10.92 0.22
C VAL A 20 -7.89 10.74 0.52
N ASN A 21 -8.21 9.98 1.57
CA ASN A 21 -9.60 9.78 1.99
C ASN A 21 -10.24 11.08 2.44
N ALA A 22 -9.56 11.88 3.26
CA ALA A 22 -10.06 13.16 3.73
C ALA A 22 -10.37 14.12 2.58
N GLU A 23 -9.50 14.17 1.57
CA GLU A 23 -9.73 14.98 0.36
C GLU A 23 -10.94 14.48 -0.43
N ASN A 24 -11.07 13.16 -0.63
CA ASN A 24 -12.22 12.56 -1.32
C ASN A 24 -13.54 12.86 -0.61
N GLU A 25 -13.52 12.95 0.71
CA GLU A 25 -14.68 13.25 1.56
C GLU A 25 -14.90 14.77 1.79
N GLY A 26 -14.03 15.62 1.24
CA GLY A 26 -14.10 17.07 1.41
C GLY A 26 -13.85 17.53 2.86
N TRP A 27 -12.98 16.82 3.60
CA TRP A 27 -12.57 17.20 4.95
C TRP A 27 -11.50 18.28 4.94
N ASP A 28 -11.43 19.08 6.01
CA ASP A 28 -10.34 20.00 6.25
C ASP A 28 -9.11 19.21 6.74
N LEU A 29 -8.02 19.24 5.93
CA LEU A 29 -6.84 18.42 6.19
C LEU A 29 -6.08 18.82 7.47
N GLU A 30 -6.23 20.08 7.92
CA GLU A 30 -5.58 20.55 9.14
C GLU A 30 -6.43 20.32 10.41
N LYS A 31 -7.78 20.40 10.28
CA LYS A 31 -8.67 20.39 11.44
C LYS A 31 -9.36 19.05 11.68
N ASP A 32 -9.59 18.29 10.58
CA ASP A 32 -10.43 17.09 10.65
C ASP A 32 -9.60 15.80 10.72
N LEU A 33 -8.26 15.87 10.60
CA LEU A 33 -7.36 14.74 10.70
C LEU A 33 -6.58 14.76 12.02
N ASN A 34 -6.69 13.67 12.77
CA ASN A 34 -5.89 13.40 13.95
C ASN A 34 -5.23 12.02 13.75
N PHE A 35 -4.03 11.82 14.28
CA PHE A 35 -3.27 10.60 14.07
C PHE A 35 -2.78 9.99 15.38
N GLU A 36 -2.95 8.65 15.46
CA GLU A 36 -2.34 7.80 16.50
C GLU A 36 -1.36 6.82 15.86
N VAL A 37 -0.13 6.75 16.37
CA VAL A 37 0.92 5.89 15.82
C VAL A 37 0.88 4.53 16.48
N ILE A 38 0.39 3.52 15.75
CA ILE A 38 0.24 2.13 16.22
C ILE A 38 1.31 1.16 15.68
N LYS A 39 2.20 1.63 14.83
CA LYS A 39 3.38 0.95 14.27
C LYS A 39 3.09 -0.18 13.27
N SER A 40 2.23 -1.14 13.61
CA SER A 40 1.98 -2.34 12.81
C SER A 40 0.51 -2.77 12.86
N LEU A 41 0.17 -3.83 12.13
CA LEU A 41 -1.15 -4.46 12.21
C LEU A 41 -1.42 -5.03 13.60
N GLU A 42 -0.42 -5.65 14.23
CA GLU A 42 -0.49 -6.14 15.60
C GLU A 42 -0.78 -4.99 16.58
N GLY A 43 -0.12 -3.85 16.37
CA GLY A 43 -0.40 -2.63 17.14
C GLY A 43 -1.84 -2.15 16.95
N ALA A 44 -2.41 -2.23 15.74
CA ALA A 44 -3.83 -1.91 15.53
C ALA A 44 -4.75 -2.88 16.29
N LEU A 45 -4.46 -4.18 16.25
CA LEU A 45 -5.22 -5.19 17.00
C LEU A 45 -5.18 -4.96 18.52
N GLU A 46 -4.09 -4.43 19.03
CA GLU A 46 -3.93 -4.14 20.45
C GLU A 46 -4.55 -2.80 20.86
N GLU A 47 -4.34 -1.74 20.07
CA GLU A 47 -4.61 -0.36 20.49
C GLU A 47 -6.02 0.14 20.14
N LEU A 48 -6.60 -0.28 19.00
CA LEU A 48 -7.95 0.14 18.64
C LEU A 48 -9.02 -0.31 19.64
N PRO A 49 -9.00 -1.56 20.17
CA PRO A 49 -9.96 -1.97 21.19
C PRO A 49 -9.83 -1.20 22.51
N LYS A 50 -8.68 -0.58 22.78
CA LYS A 50 -8.46 0.29 23.97
C LYS A 50 -8.95 1.72 23.74
N GLY A 51 -9.36 2.07 22.51
CA GLY A 51 -9.75 3.42 22.12
C GLY A 51 -8.58 4.32 21.69
N ASN A 52 -7.40 3.75 21.45
CA ASN A 52 -6.25 4.46 20.90
C ASN A 52 -6.33 4.47 19.37
N GLY A 53 -7.20 5.33 18.84
CA GLY A 53 -7.57 5.43 17.45
C GLY A 53 -9.00 4.95 17.18
N ASP A 54 -9.70 5.66 16.32
CA ASP A 54 -11.10 5.40 16.00
C ASP A 54 -11.26 4.56 14.73
N TYR A 55 -10.31 4.69 13.80
CA TYR A 55 -10.28 3.91 12.58
C TYR A 55 -8.85 3.68 12.11
N PHE A 56 -8.69 2.67 11.26
CA PHE A 56 -7.42 2.18 10.76
C PHE A 56 -7.53 1.91 9.27
N MET A 57 -6.56 2.38 8.49
CA MET A 57 -6.51 2.14 7.05
C MET A 57 -5.38 1.18 6.73
N TRP A 58 -5.73 0.04 6.16
CA TRP A 58 -4.78 -1.01 5.82
C TRP A 58 -5.20 -1.77 4.56
N GLU A 59 -4.40 -2.71 4.13
CA GLU A 59 -4.72 -3.53 2.98
C GLU A 59 -5.92 -4.44 3.27
N LYS A 60 -6.86 -4.50 2.33
CA LYS A 60 -8.19 -5.10 2.48
C LYS A 60 -8.14 -6.58 2.84
N PHE A 61 -7.34 -7.36 2.13
CA PHE A 61 -7.31 -8.82 2.29
C PHE A 61 -6.49 -9.26 3.49
N THR A 62 -5.43 -8.53 3.84
CA THR A 62 -4.64 -8.77 5.04
C THR A 62 -5.47 -8.57 6.32
N THR A 63 -6.38 -7.59 6.31
CA THR A 63 -7.24 -7.31 7.47
C THR A 63 -8.54 -8.11 7.48
N LYS A 64 -8.89 -8.78 6.38
CA LYS A 64 -10.16 -9.51 6.25
C LYS A 64 -10.41 -10.55 7.34
N PRO A 65 -9.45 -11.40 7.77
CA PRO A 65 -9.69 -12.34 8.87
C PRO A 65 -10.14 -11.66 10.16
N TYR A 66 -9.56 -10.50 10.48
CA TYR A 66 -9.91 -9.74 11.69
C TYR A 66 -11.26 -9.02 11.59
N VAL A 67 -11.78 -8.82 10.40
CA VAL A 67 -13.15 -8.35 10.17
C VAL A 67 -14.13 -9.52 10.27
N ASP A 68 -13.79 -10.67 9.71
CA ASP A 68 -14.66 -11.86 9.70
C ASP A 68 -14.80 -12.47 11.10
N ASP A 69 -13.71 -12.54 11.86
CA ASP A 69 -13.64 -13.19 13.17
C ASP A 69 -13.79 -12.22 14.35
N GLY A 70 -13.86 -10.90 14.10
CA GLY A 70 -14.51 -10.02 14.99
C GLY A 70 -13.84 -8.89 15.75
N PRO A 71 -12.51 -8.64 15.84
CA PRO A 71 -12.08 -7.42 16.53
C PRO A 71 -12.29 -6.15 15.69
N PHE A 72 -12.42 -6.27 14.36
CA PHE A 72 -12.60 -5.14 13.48
C PHE A 72 -13.96 -5.15 12.78
N ARG A 73 -14.40 -3.95 12.41
CA ARG A 73 -15.54 -3.74 11.53
C ARG A 73 -15.08 -2.93 10.31
N ARG A 74 -15.39 -3.41 9.12
CA ARG A 74 -15.13 -2.65 7.90
C ARG A 74 -16.10 -1.48 7.81
N VAL A 75 -15.56 -0.27 7.61
CA VAL A 75 -16.33 0.97 7.51
C VAL A 75 -16.36 1.54 6.08
N GLY A 76 -15.41 1.17 5.22
CA GLY A 76 -15.33 1.64 3.85
C GLY A 76 -14.09 1.15 3.12
N GLU A 77 -13.91 1.64 1.90
CA GLU A 77 -12.73 1.46 1.08
C GLU A 77 -12.27 2.79 0.49
N CYS A 78 -10.96 3.01 0.47
CA CYS A 78 -10.34 4.13 -0.22
C CYS A 78 -9.27 3.58 -1.17
N PRO A 79 -9.59 3.37 -2.45
CA PRO A 79 -8.63 2.88 -3.43
C PRO A 79 -7.46 3.83 -3.61
N THR A 80 -6.25 3.28 -3.71
CA THR A 80 -5.05 4.07 -3.98
C THR A 80 -5.11 4.65 -5.39
N PRO A 81 -4.95 5.98 -5.59
CA PRO A 81 -5.10 6.61 -6.89
C PRO A 81 -3.86 6.51 -7.80
N TRP A 82 -2.86 5.71 -7.41
CA TRP A 82 -1.63 5.43 -8.15
C TRP A 82 -1.23 3.97 -8.00
N PRO A 83 -0.30 3.45 -8.83
CA PRO A 83 0.24 2.11 -8.67
C PRO A 83 0.84 1.91 -7.28
N CYS A 84 0.47 0.80 -6.62
CA CYS A 84 1.00 0.39 -5.34
C CYS A 84 2.17 -0.56 -5.53
N PHE A 85 3.12 -0.47 -4.60
CA PHE A 85 4.30 -1.33 -4.54
C PHE A 85 5.22 -1.19 -5.76
N VAL A 86 6.37 -0.64 -5.51
CA VAL A 86 7.42 -0.47 -6.52
C VAL A 86 8.70 -1.13 -6.03
N ILE A 87 9.52 -1.55 -6.96
CA ILE A 87 10.88 -1.99 -6.69
C ILE A 87 11.78 -0.76 -6.78
N ALA A 88 12.37 -0.36 -5.66
CA ALA A 88 13.32 0.74 -5.60
C ALA A 88 14.73 0.21 -5.37
N VAL A 89 15.69 0.66 -6.18
CA VAL A 89 17.09 0.28 -6.11
C VAL A 89 17.93 1.49 -5.75
N ARG A 90 18.85 1.35 -4.79
CA ARG A 90 19.80 2.42 -4.46
C ARG A 90 20.76 2.64 -5.62
N ASP A 91 21.08 3.90 -5.92
CA ASP A 91 22.00 4.29 -6.98
C ASP A 91 23.34 3.54 -6.93
N LYS A 92 23.91 3.42 -5.74
CA LYS A 92 25.16 2.70 -5.53
C LYS A 92 25.09 1.24 -6.00
N VAL A 93 24.00 0.54 -5.64
CA VAL A 93 23.82 -0.86 -6.03
C VAL A 93 23.62 -0.99 -7.55
N LEU A 94 22.86 -0.07 -8.14
CA LEU A 94 22.65 -0.06 -9.58
C LEU A 94 23.97 0.22 -10.35
N GLN A 95 24.85 1.05 -9.81
CA GLN A 95 26.16 1.35 -10.41
C GLN A 95 27.16 0.18 -10.26
N GLU A 96 27.13 -0.49 -9.10
CA GLU A 96 28.08 -1.56 -8.79
C GLU A 96 27.68 -2.92 -9.37
N ASP A 97 26.37 -3.19 -9.52
CA ASP A 97 25.87 -4.51 -9.93
C ASP A 97 24.54 -4.45 -10.72
N ALA A 98 24.53 -3.66 -11.79
CA ALA A 98 23.36 -3.54 -12.66
C ALA A 98 22.94 -4.90 -13.27
N LEU A 99 23.87 -5.81 -13.51
CA LEU A 99 23.56 -7.12 -14.10
C LEU A 99 22.70 -7.96 -13.16
N SER A 100 23.05 -8.04 -11.89
CA SER A 100 22.24 -8.76 -10.88
C SER A 100 20.88 -8.14 -10.71
N ILE A 101 20.78 -6.81 -10.72
CA ILE A 101 19.49 -6.12 -10.64
C ILE A 101 18.60 -6.46 -11.83
N ASN A 102 19.12 -6.41 -13.05
CA ASN A 102 18.36 -6.78 -14.25
C ASN A 102 17.92 -8.25 -14.20
N THR A 103 18.80 -9.15 -13.80
CA THR A 103 18.47 -10.58 -13.64
C THR A 103 17.35 -10.80 -12.62
N ILE A 104 17.38 -10.10 -11.48
CA ILE A 104 16.33 -10.17 -10.47
C ILE A 104 15.00 -9.66 -11.04
N LEU A 105 15.01 -8.53 -11.75
CA LEU A 105 13.80 -7.97 -12.36
C LEU A 105 13.22 -8.91 -13.43
N GLU A 106 14.05 -9.51 -14.26
CA GLU A 106 13.63 -10.52 -15.26
C GLU A 106 12.97 -11.73 -14.59
N ILE A 107 13.56 -12.24 -13.50
CA ILE A 107 12.98 -13.37 -12.73
C ILE A 107 11.63 -12.97 -12.14
N ILE A 108 11.55 -11.80 -11.50
CA ILE A 108 10.30 -11.30 -10.92
C ILE A 108 9.23 -11.12 -11.99
N ASN A 109 9.56 -10.48 -13.10
CA ASN A 109 8.63 -10.22 -14.20
C ASN A 109 8.12 -11.53 -14.81
N ARG A 110 9.00 -12.48 -15.10
CA ARG A 110 8.61 -13.80 -15.62
C ARG A 110 7.70 -14.53 -14.63
N THR A 111 8.10 -14.57 -13.35
CA THR A 111 7.31 -15.26 -12.32
C THR A 111 5.94 -14.62 -12.14
N THR A 112 5.85 -13.30 -12.13
CA THR A 112 4.58 -12.60 -11.95
C THR A 112 3.69 -12.66 -13.20
N ALA A 113 4.26 -12.75 -14.39
CA ALA A 113 3.50 -12.94 -15.62
C ALA A 113 2.76 -14.29 -15.61
N GLU A 114 3.41 -15.34 -15.10
CA GLU A 114 2.88 -16.71 -15.07
C GLU A 114 2.19 -17.08 -13.74
N PHE A 115 2.21 -16.17 -12.75
CA PHE A 115 1.84 -16.48 -11.37
C PHE A 115 0.42 -17.04 -11.23
N LYS A 116 -0.53 -16.49 -11.96
CA LYS A 116 -1.94 -16.93 -11.91
C LYS A 116 -2.19 -18.25 -12.61
N ASP A 117 -1.29 -18.67 -13.49
CA ASP A 117 -1.38 -19.91 -14.25
C ASP A 117 -0.77 -21.10 -13.49
N ILE A 118 -0.12 -20.85 -12.35
CA ILE A 118 0.42 -21.89 -11.48
C ILE A 118 -0.74 -22.74 -10.94
N PRO A 119 -0.75 -24.06 -11.18
CA PRO A 119 -1.82 -24.93 -10.71
C PRO A 119 -2.05 -24.83 -9.20
N SER A 120 -3.30 -24.61 -8.79
CA SER A 120 -3.71 -24.49 -7.37
C SER A 120 -3.00 -23.38 -6.59
N ILE A 121 -2.55 -22.31 -7.25
CA ILE A 121 -1.90 -21.17 -6.60
C ILE A 121 -2.81 -20.53 -5.54
N ASP A 122 -4.10 -20.45 -5.78
CA ASP A 122 -5.11 -19.96 -4.85
C ASP A 122 -5.13 -20.78 -3.54
N ARG A 123 -5.13 -22.10 -3.63
CA ARG A 123 -5.09 -23.00 -2.47
C ARG A 123 -3.76 -22.92 -1.73
N MET A 124 -2.65 -22.78 -2.47
CA MET A 124 -1.33 -22.65 -1.88
C MET A 124 -1.22 -21.37 -1.06
N ILE A 125 -1.72 -20.24 -1.59
CA ILE A 125 -1.77 -18.95 -0.89
C ILE A 125 -2.72 -19.03 0.31
N SER A 126 -3.92 -19.56 0.13
CA SER A 126 -4.90 -19.75 1.19
C SER A 126 -4.30 -20.50 2.39
N ASN A 127 -3.65 -21.64 2.14
CA ASN A 127 -3.01 -22.44 3.18
C ASN A 127 -1.82 -21.73 3.83
N ARG A 128 -0.98 -21.06 3.04
CA ARG A 128 0.22 -20.39 3.55
C ARG A 128 -0.10 -19.20 4.45
N TYR A 129 -1.12 -18.42 4.10
CA TYR A 129 -1.47 -17.19 4.78
C TYR A 129 -2.72 -17.30 5.65
N GLN A 130 -3.27 -18.51 5.79
CA GLN A 130 -4.48 -18.79 6.58
C GLN A 130 -5.64 -17.86 6.18
N GLN A 131 -5.79 -17.64 4.86
CA GLN A 131 -6.85 -16.84 4.26
C GLN A 131 -7.94 -17.77 3.71
N LYS A 132 -9.19 -17.31 3.72
CA LYS A 132 -10.27 -18.06 3.05
C LYS A 132 -10.01 -18.15 1.56
N LEU A 133 -10.28 -19.30 0.97
CA LEU A 133 -10.00 -19.55 -0.45
C LEU A 133 -10.71 -18.54 -1.37
N GLU A 134 -11.96 -18.21 -1.06
CA GLU A 134 -12.75 -17.22 -1.79
C GLU A 134 -12.11 -15.81 -1.77
N ASP A 135 -11.52 -15.40 -0.65
CA ASP A 135 -10.84 -14.12 -0.51
C ASP A 135 -9.55 -14.09 -1.34
N VAL A 136 -8.80 -15.19 -1.34
CA VAL A 136 -7.60 -15.33 -2.19
C VAL A 136 -7.97 -15.30 -3.66
N GLN A 137 -9.04 -15.98 -4.08
CA GLN A 137 -9.54 -15.96 -5.46
C GLN A 137 -9.97 -14.54 -5.86
N GLN A 138 -10.66 -13.82 -4.98
CA GLN A 138 -11.01 -12.42 -5.21
C GLN A 138 -9.76 -11.55 -5.32
N TRP A 139 -8.79 -11.70 -4.40
CA TRP A 139 -7.52 -10.98 -4.45
C TRP A 139 -6.78 -11.24 -5.77
N LEU A 140 -6.66 -12.49 -6.20
CA LEU A 140 -6.03 -12.85 -7.47
C LEU A 140 -6.74 -12.24 -8.68
N SER A 141 -8.09 -12.15 -8.65
CA SER A 141 -8.87 -11.56 -9.75
C SER A 141 -8.60 -10.05 -9.89
N LEU A 142 -8.37 -9.35 -8.80
CA LEU A 142 -8.15 -7.90 -8.76
C LEU A 142 -6.67 -7.51 -8.93
N THR A 143 -5.75 -8.40 -8.54
CA THR A 143 -4.31 -8.11 -8.57
C THR A 143 -3.76 -8.19 -9.98
N GLN A 144 -2.96 -7.20 -10.35
CA GLN A 144 -2.20 -7.17 -11.60
C GLN A 144 -0.76 -6.78 -11.29
N TRP A 145 0.18 -7.45 -11.91
CA TRP A 145 1.61 -7.10 -11.83
C TRP A 145 2.03 -6.44 -13.12
N SER A 146 2.55 -5.22 -13.02
CA SER A 146 3.15 -4.54 -14.17
C SER A 146 4.43 -5.27 -14.59
N GLN A 147 4.60 -5.40 -15.89
CA GLN A 147 5.84 -5.88 -16.51
C GLN A 147 6.70 -4.70 -17.01
N GLN A 148 6.30 -3.49 -16.68
CA GLN A 148 6.92 -2.27 -17.18
C GLN A 148 7.44 -1.42 -16.02
N GLN A 149 8.42 -0.60 -16.32
CA GLN A 149 8.88 0.44 -15.40
C GLN A 149 7.81 1.53 -15.23
N LEU A 150 7.88 2.25 -14.10
CA LEU A 150 7.07 3.43 -13.87
C LEU A 150 7.33 4.48 -14.95
N THR A 151 6.27 5.09 -15.42
CA THR A 151 6.37 6.18 -16.39
C THR A 151 6.66 7.52 -15.70
N SER A 152 7.26 8.46 -16.44
CA SER A 152 7.44 9.83 -15.96
C SER A 152 6.12 10.52 -15.58
N THR A 153 5.05 10.20 -16.30
CA THR A 153 3.69 10.72 -16.02
C THR A 153 3.17 10.23 -14.67
N GLU A 154 3.33 8.95 -14.36
CA GLU A 154 2.91 8.38 -13.08
C GLU A 154 3.69 9.00 -11.93
N VAL A 155 5.02 9.05 -12.03
CA VAL A 155 5.87 9.63 -10.98
C VAL A 155 5.56 11.11 -10.77
N SER A 156 5.40 11.90 -11.85
CA SER A 156 5.02 13.32 -11.74
C SER A 156 3.65 13.49 -11.07
N ARG A 157 2.66 12.65 -11.40
CA ARG A 157 1.35 12.71 -10.77
C ARG A 157 1.42 12.45 -9.27
N VAL A 158 2.19 11.44 -8.86
CA VAL A 158 2.40 11.13 -7.45
C VAL A 158 3.11 12.27 -6.73
N GLN A 159 4.20 12.81 -7.29
CA GLN A 159 4.92 13.92 -6.67
C GLN A 159 4.05 15.16 -6.49
N LYS A 160 3.29 15.55 -7.53
CA LYS A 160 2.35 16.66 -7.44
C LYS A 160 1.34 16.47 -6.32
N LYS A 161 0.80 15.26 -6.20
CA LYS A 161 -0.13 14.92 -5.12
C LYS A 161 0.53 15.04 -3.74
N LEU A 162 1.74 14.54 -3.58
CA LEU A 162 2.48 14.63 -2.32
C LEU A 162 2.82 16.10 -1.94
N VAL A 163 3.13 16.96 -2.93
CA VAL A 163 3.32 18.41 -2.70
C VAL A 163 2.00 19.06 -2.31
N GLN A 164 0.90 18.75 -3.02
CA GLN A 164 -0.44 19.28 -2.72
C GLN A 164 -0.88 18.92 -1.29
N LEU A 165 -0.55 17.73 -0.81
CA LEU A 165 -0.85 17.26 0.54
C LEU A 165 0.21 17.67 1.58
N GLU A 166 1.16 18.54 1.21
CA GLU A 166 2.25 19.05 2.06
C GLU A 166 3.14 17.94 2.68
N LEU A 167 3.12 16.74 2.11
CA LEU A 167 3.92 15.60 2.56
C LEU A 167 5.36 15.66 2.06
N ILE A 168 5.61 16.40 1.00
CA ILE A 168 6.93 16.81 0.52
C ILE A 168 6.91 18.30 0.15
N THR A 169 8.04 18.96 0.31
CA THR A 169 8.13 20.43 0.07
C THR A 169 8.24 20.80 -1.40
N LYS A 170 8.72 19.89 -2.24
CA LYS A 170 8.89 20.10 -3.69
C LYS A 170 9.07 18.80 -4.45
N GLU A 171 8.78 18.82 -5.74
CA GLU A 171 9.08 17.71 -6.64
C GLU A 171 10.60 17.52 -6.81
N VAL A 172 11.01 16.27 -6.97
CA VAL A 172 12.38 15.86 -7.29
C VAL A 172 12.49 15.65 -8.80
N PRO A 173 13.60 16.05 -9.46
CA PRO A 173 13.79 15.79 -10.88
C PRO A 173 13.60 14.30 -11.22
N LEU A 174 12.81 14.00 -12.25
CA LEU A 174 12.47 12.63 -12.64
C LEU A 174 13.72 11.77 -12.90
N ALA A 175 14.77 12.35 -13.49
CA ALA A 175 16.05 11.66 -13.74
C ALA A 175 16.76 11.17 -12.44
N ARG A 176 16.31 11.59 -11.26
CA ARG A 176 16.79 11.06 -9.97
C ARG A 176 15.97 9.87 -9.46
N ILE A 177 14.81 9.64 -10.04
CA ILE A 177 13.88 8.57 -9.63
C ILE A 177 13.82 7.47 -10.68
N LEU A 178 13.76 7.87 -11.95
CA LEU A 178 13.66 6.95 -13.09
C LEU A 178 15.02 6.84 -13.79
N ARG A 179 15.50 5.62 -13.98
CA ARG A 179 16.74 5.31 -14.69
C ARG A 179 16.56 4.10 -15.60
#